data_53f3637f78b3d6cc3f2339aeaefbdd19
#
_entry.id   53f3637f78b3d6cc3f2339aeaefbdd19
#
_cell.length_a   1.000
_cell.length_b   1.000
_cell.length_c   1.000
_cell.angle_alpha   90.00
_cell.angle_beta   90.00
_cell.angle_gamma   90.00
#
_symmetry.space_group_name_H-M   'P 1'
#
loop_
_entity.id
_entity.type
_entity.pdbx_description
1 polymer ?
#
loop_
_entity_poly.entity_id
_entity_poly.type
_entity_poly.pdbx_seq_one_letter_code
_entity_poly.pdbx_strand_id
1 'polypeptide(L)'
;TVTPAGQRIVEQAQRVLEEASRIKEIAAAGKDPLAGPLRLGAIYTIGPYILPKLVPILRRNAPTMQLLIQENFTHRLAEMLKSGEVDAILVALPFDEPGVATQALYDEPFFVAVPKGHAWEGRKRITADELTNESLLMLGEGHCFRDQVMEICHTVRGRERSALSRTVEGGSLETIRQMVAGGVGITVLPGTSLSASNTSGELIRVLPFARPVPTRRVALAWRKSFPRPEAIETLARSILACSLPQVEKLH
;
A
#
# COMPACT_ATOMS: atom_id res chain seq x y z
N THR A 1 -19.65 -30.31 0.11
CA THR A 1 -19.80 -29.03 0.86
C THR A 1 -19.23 -29.22 2.25
N VAL A 2 -18.27 -28.41 2.64
CA VAL A 2 -17.66 -28.45 3.97
C VAL A 2 -18.64 -27.81 4.97
N THR A 3 -18.88 -28.45 6.09
CA THR A 3 -19.71 -27.88 7.16
C THR A 3 -19.01 -26.70 7.84
N PRO A 4 -19.73 -25.77 8.54
CA PRO A 4 -19.09 -24.69 9.29
C PRO A 4 -18.07 -25.17 10.36
N ALA A 5 -18.31 -26.32 10.95
CA ALA A 5 -17.35 -26.96 11.87
C ALA A 5 -16.14 -27.51 11.09
N GLY A 6 -16.38 -28.15 9.94
CA GLY A 6 -15.33 -28.64 9.06
C GLY A 6 -14.42 -27.53 8.54
N GLN A 7 -14.99 -26.36 8.20
CA GLN A 7 -14.22 -25.19 7.78
C GLN A 7 -13.23 -24.74 8.86
N ARG A 8 -13.68 -24.63 10.12
CA ARG A 8 -12.81 -24.29 11.26
C ARG A 8 -11.71 -25.32 11.51
N ILE A 9 -12.02 -26.61 11.31
CA ILE A 9 -11.01 -27.68 11.42
C ILE A 9 -9.95 -27.56 10.33
N VAL A 10 -10.36 -27.32 9.08
CA VAL A 10 -9.43 -27.11 7.95
C VAL A 10 -8.52 -25.92 8.20
N GLU A 11 -9.06 -24.77 8.63
CA GLU A 11 -8.28 -23.59 8.97
C GLU A 11 -7.27 -23.87 10.09
N GLN A 12 -7.67 -24.61 11.12
CA GLN A 12 -6.77 -24.97 12.20
C GLN A 12 -5.70 -25.98 11.75
N ALA A 13 -6.06 -26.92 10.90
CA ALA A 13 -5.11 -27.90 10.34
C ALA A 13 -4.06 -27.18 9.45
N GLN A 14 -4.48 -26.22 8.65
CA GLN A 14 -3.57 -25.39 7.86
C GLN A 14 -2.56 -24.67 8.75
N ARG A 15 -3.00 -24.03 9.84
CA ARG A 15 -2.10 -23.36 10.81
C ARG A 15 -1.07 -24.33 11.39
N VAL A 16 -1.48 -25.54 11.74
CA VAL A 16 -0.56 -26.57 12.27
C VAL A 16 0.50 -26.97 11.23
N LEU A 17 0.08 -27.17 9.97
CA LEU A 17 1.00 -27.51 8.89
C LEU A 17 2.00 -26.37 8.58
N GLU A 18 1.55 -25.13 8.65
CA GLU A 18 2.40 -23.95 8.48
C GLU A 18 3.41 -23.82 9.62
N GLU A 19 3.00 -24.01 10.88
CA GLU A 19 3.92 -24.03 12.02
C GLU A 19 4.92 -25.19 11.93
N ALA A 20 4.49 -26.37 11.47
CA ALA A 20 5.40 -27.49 11.23
C ALA A 20 6.42 -27.19 10.11
N SER A 21 6.01 -26.51 9.06
CA SER A 21 6.93 -26.04 7.99
C SER A 21 7.95 -25.04 8.52
N ARG A 22 7.54 -24.15 9.43
CA ARG A 22 8.42 -23.17 10.08
C ARG A 22 9.52 -23.82 10.93
N ILE A 23 9.21 -24.94 11.62
CA ILE A 23 10.24 -25.69 12.36
C ILE A 23 11.38 -26.10 11.40
N LYS A 24 11.04 -26.56 10.20
CA LYS A 24 12.05 -26.90 9.17
C LYS A 24 12.81 -25.67 8.66
N GLU A 25 12.13 -24.54 8.47
CA GLU A 25 12.75 -23.28 8.06
C GLU A 25 13.72 -22.76 9.13
N ILE A 26 13.33 -22.81 10.41
CA ILE A 26 14.19 -22.44 11.55
C ILE A 26 15.42 -23.38 11.62
N ALA A 27 15.22 -24.67 11.46
CA ALA A 27 16.32 -25.65 11.47
C ALA A 27 17.27 -25.44 10.27
N ALA A 28 16.75 -25.08 9.11
CA ALA A 28 17.55 -24.78 7.92
C ALA A 28 18.28 -23.43 8.02
N ALA A 29 17.67 -22.42 8.68
CA ALA A 29 18.26 -21.10 8.90
C ALA A 29 19.35 -21.09 10.00
N GLY A 30 19.62 -22.20 10.65
CA GLY A 30 20.39 -22.36 11.90
C GLY A 30 21.80 -21.79 11.98
N LYS A 31 22.31 -21.07 10.96
CA LYS A 31 23.58 -20.33 10.99
C LYS A 31 23.49 -18.91 10.41
N ASP A 32 22.48 -18.61 9.60
CA ASP A 32 22.28 -17.28 9.01
C ASP A 32 20.81 -16.86 9.17
N PRO A 33 20.49 -15.91 10.08
CA PRO A 33 19.11 -15.46 10.31
C PRO A 33 18.46 -14.79 9.09
N LEU A 34 19.28 -14.41 8.09
CA LEU A 34 18.82 -13.81 6.85
C LEU A 34 18.63 -14.83 5.72
N ALA A 35 19.06 -16.09 5.91
CA ALA A 35 18.89 -17.11 4.87
C ALA A 35 17.45 -17.58 4.72
N GLY A 36 17.12 -18.00 3.47
CA GLY A 36 15.84 -18.60 3.14
C GLY A 36 14.75 -17.60 2.73
N PRO A 37 13.53 -18.07 2.46
CA PRO A 37 12.45 -17.24 1.94
C PRO A 37 11.94 -16.24 2.99
N LEU A 38 11.60 -15.04 2.52
CA LEU A 38 10.80 -14.05 3.23
C LEU A 38 9.62 -13.67 2.35
N ARG A 39 8.41 -13.95 2.82
CA ARG A 39 7.16 -13.70 2.10
C ARG A 39 6.64 -12.33 2.48
N LEU A 40 6.71 -11.38 1.53
CA LEU A 40 6.27 -10.00 1.72
C LEU A 40 4.95 -9.75 0.99
N GLY A 41 3.91 -9.40 1.72
CA GLY A 41 2.68 -8.86 1.17
C GLY A 41 2.76 -7.33 1.03
N ALA A 42 2.12 -6.75 0.02
CA ALA A 42 1.98 -5.31 -0.10
C ALA A 42 0.60 -4.95 -0.66
N ILE A 43 0.01 -3.84 -0.20
CA ILE A 43 -1.21 -3.36 -0.83
C ILE A 43 -0.91 -2.78 -2.21
N TYR A 44 -1.85 -2.92 -3.14
CA TYR A 44 -1.73 -2.51 -4.55
C TYR A 44 -1.34 -1.05 -4.76
N THR A 45 -1.58 -0.18 -3.77
CA THR A 45 -1.23 1.24 -3.84
C THR A 45 0.14 1.58 -3.25
N ILE A 46 0.89 0.58 -2.78
CA ILE A 46 2.25 0.72 -2.24
C ILE A 46 3.23 -0.15 -3.05
N GLY A 47 2.88 -1.42 -3.29
CA GLY A 47 3.74 -2.40 -3.90
C GLY A 47 4.44 -1.92 -5.17
N PRO A 48 3.73 -1.48 -6.23
CA PRO A 48 4.31 -1.11 -7.51
C PRO A 48 5.37 0.00 -7.41
N TYR A 49 5.31 0.84 -6.40
CA TYR A 49 6.16 2.03 -6.27
C TYR A 49 7.38 1.81 -5.37
N ILE A 50 7.30 0.87 -4.43
CA ILE A 50 8.39 0.58 -3.49
C ILE A 50 9.19 -0.65 -3.89
N LEU A 51 8.53 -1.73 -4.36
CA LEU A 51 9.18 -3.01 -4.63
C LEU A 51 10.31 -2.94 -5.66
N PRO A 52 10.19 -2.21 -6.77
CA PRO A 52 11.28 -2.07 -7.73
C PRO A 52 12.54 -1.41 -7.14
N LYS A 53 12.38 -0.57 -6.11
CA LYS A 53 13.48 0.11 -5.42
C LYS A 53 14.01 -0.73 -4.26
N LEU A 54 13.15 -1.46 -3.57
CA LEU A 54 13.47 -2.31 -2.43
C LEU A 54 14.29 -3.53 -2.84
N VAL A 55 13.87 -4.25 -3.89
CA VAL A 55 14.48 -5.53 -4.28
C VAL A 55 15.99 -5.41 -4.52
N PRO A 56 16.51 -4.41 -5.27
CA PRO A 56 17.95 -4.26 -5.45
C PRO A 56 18.71 -3.95 -4.16
N ILE A 57 18.10 -3.21 -3.23
CA ILE A 57 18.71 -2.86 -1.93
C ILE A 57 18.75 -4.10 -1.05
N LEU A 58 17.63 -4.81 -0.95
CA LEU A 58 17.55 -6.01 -0.11
C LEU A 58 18.49 -7.12 -0.59
N ARG A 59 18.64 -7.31 -1.91
CA ARG A 59 19.61 -8.26 -2.48
C ARG A 59 21.07 -7.96 -2.08
N ARG A 60 21.41 -6.69 -1.89
CA ARG A 60 22.75 -6.31 -1.40
C ARG A 60 22.90 -6.51 0.11
N ASN A 61 21.83 -6.21 0.86
CA ASN A 61 21.86 -6.25 2.33
C ASN A 61 21.68 -7.68 2.88
N ALA A 62 20.97 -8.54 2.15
CA ALA A 62 20.66 -9.91 2.53
C ALA A 62 20.66 -10.82 1.27
N PRO A 63 21.84 -11.14 0.71
CA PRO A 63 21.94 -11.88 -0.56
C PRO A 63 21.41 -13.32 -0.49
N THR A 64 21.35 -13.90 0.71
CA THR A 64 20.83 -15.24 0.98
C THR A 64 19.32 -15.27 1.21
N MET A 65 18.67 -14.09 1.34
CA MET A 65 17.23 -13.96 1.54
C MET A 65 16.48 -13.95 0.20
N GLN A 66 15.69 -14.97 -0.03
CA GLN A 66 14.78 -15.03 -1.17
C GLN A 66 13.49 -14.27 -0.86
N LEU A 67 13.29 -13.09 -1.48
CA LEU A 67 12.05 -12.34 -1.32
C LEU A 67 10.95 -12.90 -2.24
N LEU A 68 9.85 -13.36 -1.64
CA LEU A 68 8.63 -13.78 -2.33
C LEU A 68 7.57 -12.70 -2.12
N ILE A 69 7.03 -12.15 -3.21
CA ILE A 69 6.17 -10.97 -3.17
C ILE A 69 4.75 -11.34 -3.56
N GLN A 70 3.79 -10.81 -2.80
CA GLN A 70 2.35 -10.89 -3.12
C GLN A 70 1.71 -9.52 -2.95
N GLU A 71 0.82 -9.16 -3.85
CA GLU A 71 0.03 -7.94 -3.73
C GLU A 71 -1.45 -8.30 -3.53
N ASN A 72 -2.10 -7.61 -2.58
CA ASN A 72 -3.51 -7.86 -2.31
C ASN A 72 -4.15 -6.66 -1.57
N PHE A 73 -5.44 -6.75 -1.31
CA PHE A 73 -6.19 -5.83 -0.43
C PHE A 73 -5.75 -5.98 1.03
N THR A 74 -5.91 -4.92 1.82
CA THR A 74 -5.51 -4.89 3.23
C THR A 74 -6.11 -6.03 4.03
N HIS A 75 -7.42 -6.28 3.89
CA HIS A 75 -8.10 -7.34 4.63
C HIS A 75 -7.56 -8.73 4.28
N ARG A 76 -7.30 -8.99 3.00
CA ARG A 76 -6.75 -10.27 2.55
C ARG A 76 -5.32 -10.48 3.04
N LEU A 77 -4.49 -9.43 3.00
CA LEU A 77 -3.14 -9.47 3.57
C LEU A 77 -3.14 -9.71 5.08
N ALA A 78 -4.13 -9.16 5.81
CA ALA A 78 -4.30 -9.44 7.23
C ALA A 78 -4.59 -10.92 7.50
N GLU A 79 -5.47 -11.54 6.71
CA GLU A 79 -5.74 -12.98 6.78
C GLU A 79 -4.48 -13.81 6.47
N MET A 80 -3.80 -13.50 5.37
CA MET A 80 -2.57 -14.17 4.96
C MET A 80 -1.43 -14.02 5.98
N LEU A 81 -1.36 -12.87 6.66
CA LEU A 81 -0.42 -12.65 7.74
C LEU A 81 -0.74 -13.52 8.96
N LYS A 82 -2.01 -13.62 9.33
CA LYS A 82 -2.48 -14.48 10.45
C LYS A 82 -2.29 -15.95 10.16
N SER A 83 -2.57 -16.40 8.95
CA SER A 83 -2.42 -17.80 8.52
C SER A 83 -0.94 -18.18 8.32
N GLY A 84 -0.05 -17.23 8.08
CA GLY A 84 1.35 -17.48 7.79
C GLY A 84 1.69 -17.64 6.33
N GLU A 85 0.72 -17.43 5.44
CA GLU A 85 0.98 -17.36 4.00
C GLU A 85 2.00 -16.25 3.65
N VAL A 86 1.99 -15.15 4.41
CA VAL A 86 3.01 -14.10 4.34
C VAL A 86 3.64 -13.87 5.72
N ASP A 87 4.88 -13.43 5.72
CA ASP A 87 5.69 -13.20 6.92
C ASP A 87 5.57 -11.76 7.42
N ALA A 88 5.52 -10.82 6.48
CA ALA A 88 5.34 -9.39 6.72
C ALA A 88 4.47 -8.76 5.64
N ILE A 89 3.83 -7.63 5.95
CA ILE A 89 3.01 -6.88 5.01
C ILE A 89 3.32 -5.38 5.05
N LEU A 90 3.24 -4.72 3.90
CA LEU A 90 3.27 -3.27 3.75
C LEU A 90 1.83 -2.75 3.61
N VAL A 91 1.41 -1.94 4.56
CA VAL A 91 0.04 -1.42 4.68
C VAL A 91 0.05 0.07 5.03
N ALA A 92 -1.11 0.72 4.89
CA ALA A 92 -1.35 2.05 5.45
C ALA A 92 -1.99 1.93 6.83
N LEU A 93 -1.58 2.81 7.77
CA LEU A 93 -2.22 2.93 9.07
C LEU A 93 -3.52 3.76 8.97
N PRO A 94 -4.51 3.54 9.87
CA PRO A 94 -4.48 2.61 11.00
C PRO A 94 -4.59 1.13 10.55
N PHE A 95 -3.81 0.28 11.18
CA PHE A 95 -3.86 -1.17 11.02
C PHE A 95 -3.64 -1.80 12.40
N ASP A 96 -4.68 -2.33 12.99
CA ASP A 96 -4.65 -2.93 14.32
C ASP A 96 -5.24 -4.33 14.28
N GLU A 97 -4.35 -5.33 14.38
CA GLU A 97 -4.69 -6.74 14.34
C GLU A 97 -4.08 -7.47 15.55
N PRO A 98 -4.87 -8.25 16.29
CA PRO A 98 -4.36 -8.99 17.45
C PRO A 98 -3.17 -9.89 17.08
N GLY A 99 -2.11 -9.82 17.91
CA GLY A 99 -0.90 -10.63 17.69
C GLY A 99 0.06 -10.10 16.61
N VAL A 100 -0.26 -8.97 15.99
CA VAL A 100 0.58 -8.30 14.99
C VAL A 100 1.35 -7.14 15.64
N ALA A 101 2.59 -6.97 15.23
CA ALA A 101 3.40 -5.79 15.50
C ALA A 101 3.44 -4.92 14.24
N THR A 102 3.49 -3.59 14.44
CA THR A 102 3.60 -2.63 13.35
C THR A 102 4.76 -1.68 13.61
N GLN A 103 5.49 -1.33 12.54
CA GLN A 103 6.50 -0.29 12.55
C GLN A 103 6.17 0.74 11.47
N ALA A 104 5.91 1.97 11.88
CA ALA A 104 5.74 3.07 10.94
C ALA A 104 7.07 3.33 10.20
N LEU A 105 6.99 3.54 8.89
CA LEU A 105 8.16 3.70 8.02
C LEU A 105 8.26 5.12 7.46
N TYR A 106 7.16 5.65 6.95
CA TYR A 106 7.14 7.00 6.38
C TYR A 106 5.71 7.55 6.29
N ASP A 107 5.62 8.88 6.28
CA ASP A 107 4.42 9.61 5.94
C ASP A 107 4.44 10.01 4.47
N GLU A 108 3.35 9.77 3.78
CA GLU A 108 3.19 9.96 2.35
C GLU A 108 2.06 10.94 2.06
N PRO A 109 2.37 12.15 1.53
CA PRO A 109 1.35 13.12 1.17
C PRO A 109 0.60 12.70 -0.10
N PHE A 110 -0.62 13.20 -0.23
CA PHE A 110 -1.44 13.03 -1.41
C PHE A 110 -1.34 14.24 -2.34
N PHE A 111 -1.61 13.99 -3.62
CA PHE A 111 -1.58 14.97 -4.70
C PHE A 111 -2.81 14.81 -5.58
N VAL A 112 -3.22 15.89 -6.22
CA VAL A 112 -4.29 15.86 -7.23
C VAL A 112 -3.66 15.74 -8.60
N ALA A 113 -4.12 14.79 -9.42
CA ALA A 113 -3.73 14.66 -10.80
C ALA A 113 -4.87 15.10 -11.71
N VAL A 114 -4.58 16.01 -12.63
CA VAL A 114 -5.52 16.56 -13.60
C VAL A 114 -4.98 16.38 -15.02
N PRO A 115 -5.86 16.27 -16.05
CA PRO A 115 -5.40 16.24 -17.43
C PRO A 115 -4.74 17.56 -17.83
N LYS A 116 -3.87 17.53 -18.82
CA LYS A 116 -3.33 18.71 -19.47
C LYS A 116 -4.46 19.56 -20.04
N GLY A 117 -4.39 20.87 -19.88
CA GLY A 117 -5.45 21.79 -20.29
C GLY A 117 -6.60 21.93 -19.28
N HIS A 118 -6.56 21.24 -18.16
CA HIS A 118 -7.54 21.41 -17.09
C HIS A 118 -7.49 22.83 -16.50
N ALA A 119 -8.64 23.35 -16.06
CA ALA A 119 -8.75 24.68 -15.46
C ALA A 119 -7.80 24.91 -14.26
N TRP A 120 -7.35 23.83 -13.62
CA TRP A 120 -6.43 23.89 -12.49
C TRP A 120 -4.93 23.81 -12.90
N GLU A 121 -4.60 23.64 -14.17
CA GLU A 121 -3.21 23.39 -14.61
C GLU A 121 -2.21 24.45 -14.11
N GLY A 122 -2.62 25.73 -14.06
CA GLY A 122 -1.77 26.83 -13.57
C GLY A 122 -1.82 27.09 -12.07
N ARG A 123 -2.57 26.32 -11.32
CA ARG A 123 -2.76 26.52 -9.87
C ARG A 123 -1.59 25.98 -9.07
N LYS A 124 -1.27 26.66 -7.98
CA LYS A 124 -0.20 26.25 -7.08
C LYS A 124 -0.64 25.17 -6.09
N ARG A 125 -1.93 25.15 -5.70
CA ARG A 125 -2.50 24.22 -4.70
C ARG A 125 -4.00 24.07 -4.94
N ILE A 126 -4.54 22.93 -4.51
CA ILE A 126 -5.97 22.60 -4.57
C ILE A 126 -6.46 22.30 -3.15
N THR A 127 -7.64 22.77 -2.79
CA THR A 127 -8.29 22.42 -1.52
C THR A 127 -9.09 21.11 -1.67
N ALA A 128 -9.33 20.42 -0.56
CA ALA A 128 -10.15 19.21 -0.57
C ALA A 128 -11.57 19.45 -1.08
N ASP A 129 -12.14 20.62 -0.73
CA ASP A 129 -13.50 21.02 -1.10
C ASP A 129 -13.70 21.11 -2.62
N GLU A 130 -12.65 21.48 -3.35
CA GLU A 130 -12.72 21.67 -4.80
C GLU A 130 -12.88 20.33 -5.53
N LEU A 131 -12.39 19.22 -4.95
CA LEU A 131 -12.54 17.89 -5.55
C LEU A 131 -14.00 17.49 -5.75
N THR A 132 -14.89 17.95 -4.87
CA THR A 132 -16.31 17.57 -4.90
C THR A 132 -17.09 18.13 -6.11
N ASN A 133 -16.51 19.10 -6.80
CA ASN A 133 -17.15 19.72 -7.98
C ASN A 133 -16.66 19.10 -9.29
N GLU A 134 -15.73 18.17 -9.24
CA GLU A 134 -15.10 17.57 -10.40
C GLU A 134 -15.50 16.09 -10.60
N SER A 135 -15.23 15.58 -11.79
CA SER A 135 -15.36 14.16 -12.11
C SER A 135 -14.20 13.39 -11.49
N LEU A 136 -14.40 12.84 -10.31
CA LEU A 136 -13.34 12.18 -9.53
C LEU A 136 -13.25 10.69 -9.90
N LEU A 137 -12.09 10.28 -10.40
CA LEU A 137 -11.75 8.88 -10.66
C LEU A 137 -11.15 8.28 -9.39
N MET A 138 -11.68 7.16 -8.93
CA MET A 138 -11.26 6.49 -7.69
C MET A 138 -11.01 5.00 -7.90
N LEU A 139 -10.26 4.42 -6.97
CA LEU A 139 -10.15 2.96 -6.89
C LEU A 139 -11.50 2.34 -6.47
N GLY A 140 -11.74 1.12 -6.93
CA GLY A 140 -12.90 0.33 -6.54
C GLY A 140 -12.89 -0.06 -5.06
N GLU A 141 -13.97 -0.70 -4.60
CA GLU A 141 -14.11 -1.18 -3.23
C GLU A 141 -13.00 -2.15 -2.83
N GLY A 142 -12.65 -2.16 -1.54
CA GLY A 142 -11.59 -2.99 -0.96
C GLY A 142 -10.22 -2.33 -0.92
N HIS A 143 -9.99 -1.25 -1.66
CA HIS A 143 -8.76 -0.47 -1.55
C HIS A 143 -8.86 0.54 -0.39
N CYS A 144 -8.05 0.39 0.65
CA CYS A 144 -8.01 1.36 1.76
C CYS A 144 -7.69 2.80 1.30
N PHE A 145 -6.98 2.96 0.18
CA PHE A 145 -6.72 4.27 -0.40
C PHE A 145 -7.99 4.97 -0.90
N ARG A 146 -9.00 4.21 -1.39
CA ARG A 146 -10.33 4.73 -1.70
C ARG A 146 -10.94 5.40 -0.47
N ASP A 147 -10.94 4.68 0.67
CA ASP A 147 -11.55 5.16 1.90
C ASP A 147 -10.84 6.43 2.38
N GLN A 148 -9.52 6.49 2.28
CA GLN A 148 -8.73 7.68 2.59
C GLN A 148 -9.09 8.87 1.68
N VAL A 149 -9.29 8.65 0.38
CA VAL A 149 -9.73 9.70 -0.56
C VAL A 149 -11.16 10.15 -0.25
N MET A 150 -12.04 9.20 0.08
CA MET A 150 -13.41 9.51 0.49
C MET A 150 -13.43 10.36 1.77
N GLU A 151 -12.58 10.04 2.75
CA GLU A 151 -12.46 10.82 4.00
C GLU A 151 -12.03 12.26 3.72
N ILE A 152 -11.09 12.49 2.79
CA ILE A 152 -10.69 13.83 2.35
C ILE A 152 -11.91 14.59 1.81
N CYS A 153 -12.76 13.94 1.01
CA CYS A 153 -13.97 14.55 0.45
C CYS A 153 -15.07 14.77 1.49
N HIS A 154 -15.17 13.90 2.53
CA HIS A 154 -16.20 13.98 3.57
C HIS A 154 -15.91 14.99 4.68
N THR A 155 -14.65 15.36 4.93
CA THR A 155 -14.26 16.43 5.85
C THR A 155 -14.82 17.79 5.44
N VAL A 156 -15.34 17.87 4.22
CA VAL A 156 -16.10 19.01 3.73
C VAL A 156 -17.55 18.88 4.18
N ARG A 157 -17.93 19.68 5.16
CA ARG A 157 -19.23 19.70 5.84
C ARG A 157 -20.44 19.49 4.92
N GLY A 158 -21.19 18.40 5.16
CA GLY A 158 -22.65 18.37 5.02
C GLY A 158 -23.23 18.39 3.61
N ARG A 159 -22.48 18.10 2.55
CA ARG A 159 -23.04 17.93 1.21
C ARG A 159 -23.29 16.46 0.90
N GLU A 160 -24.54 16.20 0.58
CA GLU A 160 -25.09 14.91 0.26
C GLU A 160 -24.33 14.16 -0.84
N ARG A 161 -24.45 12.85 -0.83
CA ARG A 161 -23.95 11.85 -1.80
C ARG A 161 -24.07 12.22 -3.30
N SER A 162 -24.69 13.34 -3.67
CA SER A 162 -24.90 13.75 -5.06
C SER A 162 -23.62 14.14 -5.81
N ALA A 163 -22.58 14.59 -5.11
CA ALA A 163 -21.29 14.93 -5.76
C ALA A 163 -20.52 13.69 -6.23
N LEU A 164 -20.75 12.52 -5.63
CA LEU A 164 -20.14 11.25 -6.02
C LEU A 164 -20.85 10.55 -7.19
N SER A 165 -21.93 11.11 -7.71
CA SER A 165 -22.68 10.54 -8.84
C SER A 165 -21.91 10.55 -10.18
N ARG A 166 -20.77 11.23 -10.23
CA ARG A 166 -19.87 11.28 -11.40
C ARG A 166 -18.57 10.52 -11.16
N THR A 167 -18.53 9.60 -10.18
CA THR A 167 -17.34 8.82 -9.89
C THR A 167 -17.21 7.68 -10.89
N VAL A 168 -16.03 7.54 -11.49
CA VAL A 168 -15.65 6.38 -12.28
C VAL A 168 -14.67 5.56 -11.47
N GLU A 169 -14.89 4.26 -11.35
CA GLU A 169 -14.04 3.36 -10.58
C GLU A 169 -13.06 2.62 -11.47
N GLY A 170 -11.82 2.52 -11.03
CA GLY A 170 -10.75 1.79 -11.70
C GLY A 170 -10.14 0.71 -10.80
N GLY A 171 -9.64 -0.36 -11.40
CA GLY A 171 -9.03 -1.49 -10.68
C GLY A 171 -7.60 -1.22 -10.21
N SER A 172 -6.92 -0.19 -10.72
CA SER A 172 -5.56 0.15 -10.32
C SER A 172 -5.28 1.65 -10.47
N LEU A 173 -4.30 2.17 -9.71
CA LEU A 173 -3.86 3.56 -9.83
C LEU A 173 -3.32 3.87 -11.23
N GLU A 174 -2.67 2.91 -11.89
CA GLU A 174 -2.13 3.12 -13.24
C GLU A 174 -3.26 3.22 -14.28
N THR A 175 -4.31 2.40 -14.19
CA THR A 175 -5.50 2.53 -15.03
C THR A 175 -6.14 3.92 -14.85
N ILE A 176 -6.34 4.33 -13.60
CA ILE A 176 -6.91 5.65 -13.28
C ILE A 176 -6.04 6.77 -13.85
N ARG A 177 -4.72 6.66 -13.72
CA ARG A 177 -3.76 7.64 -14.28
C ARG A 177 -3.91 7.78 -15.79
N GLN A 178 -4.04 6.67 -16.53
CA GLN A 178 -4.25 6.70 -17.98
C GLN A 178 -5.60 7.32 -18.33
N MET A 179 -6.65 7.08 -17.55
CA MET A 179 -7.95 7.71 -17.73
C MET A 179 -7.89 9.23 -17.51
N VAL A 180 -7.12 9.70 -16.50
CA VAL A 180 -6.85 11.13 -16.32
C VAL A 180 -6.10 11.69 -17.52
N ALA A 181 -5.08 11.01 -18.03
CA ALA A 181 -4.35 11.42 -19.22
C ALA A 181 -5.24 11.53 -20.46
N GLY A 182 -6.28 10.68 -20.54
CA GLY A 182 -7.33 10.71 -21.57
C GLY A 182 -8.42 11.75 -21.35
N GLY A 183 -8.34 12.59 -20.30
CA GLY A 183 -9.30 13.67 -20.05
C GLY A 183 -10.63 13.21 -19.44
N VAL A 184 -10.74 11.98 -18.91
CA VAL A 184 -11.99 11.45 -18.34
C VAL A 184 -12.38 12.17 -17.04
N GLY A 185 -11.39 12.69 -16.28
CA GLY A 185 -11.61 13.36 -15.02
C GLY A 185 -10.31 13.63 -14.28
N ILE A 186 -10.41 13.82 -12.98
CA ILE A 186 -9.26 14.05 -12.09
C ILE A 186 -9.12 12.88 -11.10
N THR A 187 -7.98 12.77 -10.42
CA THR A 187 -7.82 11.78 -9.35
C THR A 187 -6.90 12.27 -8.24
N VAL A 188 -6.89 11.55 -7.12
CA VAL A 188 -5.89 11.69 -6.06
C VAL A 188 -4.86 10.58 -6.21
N LEU A 189 -3.59 10.93 -6.04
CA LEU A 189 -2.45 10.01 -6.13
C LEU A 189 -1.58 10.10 -4.88
N PRO A 190 -1.05 8.98 -4.38
CA PRO A 190 -0.05 9.00 -3.31
C PRO A 190 1.32 9.44 -3.85
N GLY A 191 2.11 10.11 -3.01
CA GLY A 191 3.37 10.74 -3.40
C GLY A 191 4.37 9.80 -4.07
N THR A 192 4.49 8.56 -3.58
CA THR A 192 5.41 7.57 -4.17
C THR A 192 5.07 7.19 -5.60
N SER A 193 3.78 7.29 -5.98
CA SER A 193 3.33 6.98 -7.35
C SER A 193 3.78 8.00 -8.39
N LEU A 194 4.23 9.19 -7.98
CA LEU A 194 4.60 10.27 -8.89
C LEU A 194 5.91 10.00 -9.66
N SER A 195 6.75 9.11 -9.16
CA SER A 195 8.02 8.74 -9.84
C SER A 195 7.87 7.66 -10.90
N ALA A 196 6.72 7.01 -10.97
CA ALA A 196 6.55 5.80 -11.79
C ALA A 196 6.22 6.08 -13.27
N SER A 197 6.07 7.34 -13.70
CA SER A 197 5.59 7.59 -15.05
C SER A 197 6.32 8.68 -15.80
N ASN A 198 7.22 8.28 -16.67
CA ASN A 198 7.72 9.15 -17.73
C ASN A 198 6.74 9.26 -18.92
N THR A 199 5.80 8.34 -19.08
CA THR A 199 4.93 8.25 -20.27
C THR A 199 3.68 9.14 -20.18
N SER A 200 3.15 9.37 -18.97
CA SER A 200 1.97 10.21 -18.78
C SER A 200 2.32 11.65 -18.34
N GLY A 201 3.60 11.96 -18.08
CA GLY A 201 4.02 13.22 -17.49
C GLY A 201 3.74 14.46 -18.36
N GLU A 202 3.60 14.28 -19.67
CA GLU A 202 3.21 15.35 -20.59
C GLU A 202 1.70 15.59 -20.65
N LEU A 203 0.89 14.57 -20.33
CA LEU A 203 -0.57 14.61 -20.44
C LEU A 203 -1.28 14.83 -19.10
N ILE A 204 -0.54 14.76 -17.99
CA ILE A 204 -1.06 14.94 -16.64
C ILE A 204 -0.31 16.07 -15.94
N ARG A 205 -1.02 16.87 -15.17
CA ARG A 205 -0.43 17.80 -14.20
C ARG A 205 -0.73 17.34 -12.79
N VAL A 206 0.28 17.38 -11.94
CA VAL A 206 0.18 17.00 -10.54
C VAL A 206 0.28 18.23 -9.67
N LEU A 207 -0.70 18.42 -8.80
CA LEU A 207 -0.88 19.58 -7.97
C LEU A 207 -0.90 19.18 -6.49
N PRO A 208 -0.16 19.86 -5.62
CA PRO A 208 -0.22 19.60 -4.18
C PRO A 208 -1.53 20.12 -3.57
N PHE A 209 -1.94 19.51 -2.50
CA PHE A 209 -3.03 20.04 -1.67
C PHE A 209 -2.62 21.31 -0.92
N ALA A 210 -3.60 22.16 -0.65
CA ALA A 210 -3.48 23.22 0.35
C ALA A 210 -3.35 22.59 1.76
N ARG A 211 -2.79 23.35 2.71
CA ARG A 211 -2.69 22.88 4.11
C ARG A 211 -4.06 22.88 4.80
N PRO A 212 -4.35 21.87 5.65
CA PRO A 212 -3.52 20.71 5.97
C PRO A 212 -3.43 19.74 4.78
N VAL A 213 -2.23 19.28 4.44
CA VAL A 213 -2.00 18.35 3.33
C VAL A 213 -2.45 16.96 3.77
N PRO A 214 -3.39 16.33 3.06
CA PRO A 214 -3.78 14.95 3.36
C PRO A 214 -2.58 14.00 3.19
N THR A 215 -2.41 13.10 4.16
CA THR A 215 -1.30 12.16 4.20
C THR A 215 -1.77 10.80 4.65
N ARG A 216 -1.05 9.76 4.28
CA ARG A 216 -1.17 8.44 4.92
C ARG A 216 0.17 8.05 5.54
N ARG A 217 0.12 7.26 6.61
CA ARG A 217 1.29 6.64 7.22
C ARG A 217 1.43 5.22 6.72
N VAL A 218 2.56 4.90 6.14
CA VAL A 218 2.88 3.55 5.67
C VAL A 218 3.70 2.83 6.74
N ALA A 219 3.34 1.57 6.97
CA ALA A 219 3.96 0.72 7.97
C ALA A 219 4.27 -0.67 7.44
N LEU A 220 5.29 -1.28 8.03
CA LEU A 220 5.54 -2.70 7.98
C LEU A 220 4.82 -3.36 9.15
N ALA A 221 4.11 -4.47 8.89
CA ALA A 221 3.42 -5.24 9.92
C ALA A 221 3.83 -6.72 9.81
N TRP A 222 3.98 -7.39 10.97
CA TRP A 222 4.36 -8.80 11.05
C TRP A 222 3.79 -9.44 12.32
N ARG A 223 3.69 -10.77 12.35
CA ARG A 223 3.28 -11.47 13.58
C ARG A 223 4.34 -11.31 14.66
N LYS A 224 3.93 -10.99 15.90
CA LYS A 224 4.83 -10.92 17.07
C LYS A 224 5.58 -12.24 17.30
N SER A 225 5.00 -13.36 16.88
CA SER A 225 5.61 -14.69 16.95
C SER A 225 6.53 -15.05 15.77
N PHE A 226 6.79 -14.11 14.84
CA PHE A 226 7.65 -14.40 13.70
C PHE A 226 9.08 -14.68 14.16
N PRO A 227 9.69 -15.83 13.77
CA PRO A 227 10.92 -16.33 14.42
C PRO A 227 12.22 -15.68 13.93
N ARG A 228 12.15 -14.76 12.97
CA ARG A 228 13.33 -14.13 12.34
C ARG A 228 13.29 -12.60 12.43
N PRO A 229 13.45 -12.02 13.65
CA PRO A 229 13.36 -10.57 13.85
C PRO A 229 14.41 -9.79 13.03
N GLU A 230 15.62 -10.34 12.85
CA GLU A 230 16.69 -9.73 12.05
C GLU A 230 16.30 -9.58 10.57
N ALA A 231 15.49 -10.49 10.04
CA ALA A 231 14.96 -10.39 8.68
C ALA A 231 13.98 -9.22 8.55
N ILE A 232 13.11 -9.01 9.56
CA ILE A 232 12.19 -7.88 9.61
C ILE A 232 12.95 -6.56 9.74
N GLU A 233 13.95 -6.47 10.62
CA GLU A 233 14.78 -5.27 10.79
C GLU A 233 15.55 -4.93 9.51
N THR A 234 16.11 -5.95 8.84
CA THR A 234 16.83 -5.76 7.57
C THR A 234 15.89 -5.31 6.46
N LEU A 235 14.66 -5.86 6.43
CA LEU A 235 13.62 -5.42 5.50
C LEU A 235 13.25 -3.96 5.78
N ALA A 236 12.95 -3.58 7.02
CA ALA A 236 12.58 -2.21 7.41
C ALA A 236 13.70 -1.21 7.06
N ARG A 237 14.95 -1.51 7.41
CA ARG A 237 16.12 -0.69 7.03
C ARG A 237 16.27 -0.55 5.52
N SER A 238 16.05 -1.62 4.77
CA SER A 238 16.14 -1.60 3.31
C SER A 238 15.04 -0.75 2.68
N ILE A 239 13.83 -0.76 3.24
CA ILE A 239 12.72 0.10 2.83
C ILE A 239 13.06 1.58 3.11
N LEU A 240 13.55 1.88 4.31
CA LEU A 240 13.96 3.24 4.68
C LEU A 240 15.15 3.75 3.84
N ALA A 241 15.99 2.86 3.32
CA ALA A 241 17.08 3.21 2.41
C ALA A 241 16.60 3.50 0.97
N CYS A 242 15.36 3.13 0.61
CA CYS A 242 14.82 3.42 -0.71
C CYS A 242 14.72 4.94 -0.94
N SER A 243 15.10 5.40 -2.14
CA SER A 243 14.82 6.77 -2.58
C SER A 243 13.35 6.86 -3.02
N LEU A 244 12.49 7.27 -2.10
CA LEU A 244 11.07 7.46 -2.35
C LEU A 244 10.78 8.95 -2.53
N PRO A 245 10.06 9.35 -3.60
CA PRO A 245 9.72 10.75 -3.80
C PRO A 245 8.62 11.19 -2.83
N GLN A 246 8.68 12.44 -2.43
CA GLN A 246 7.60 13.11 -1.70
C GLN A 246 7.19 12.42 -0.38
N VAL A 247 8.08 11.68 0.28
CA VAL A 247 7.78 11.05 1.57
C VAL A 247 8.64 11.63 2.68
N GLU A 248 8.10 11.66 3.89
CA GLU A 248 8.82 11.97 5.13
C GLU A 248 9.10 10.65 5.86
N LYS A 249 10.38 10.24 5.90
CA LYS A 249 10.79 9.00 6.58
C LYS A 249 10.74 9.18 8.10
N LEU A 250 10.25 8.15 8.77
CA LEU A 250 10.20 8.10 10.23
C LEU A 250 11.41 7.32 10.76
N HIS A 251 11.99 7.80 11.85
CA HIS A 251 13.18 7.24 12.51
C HIS A 251 12.85 6.57 13.83
#